data_de96bb119ac297fc3169efe3d9536ded
#
_entry.id   de96bb119ac297fc3169efe3d9536ded
#
_cell.length_a   1.000
_cell.length_b   1.000
_cell.length_c   1.000
_cell.angle_alpha   90.00
_cell.angle_beta   90.00
_cell.angle_gamma   90.00
#
_symmetry.space_group_name_H-M   'P 1'
#
loop_
_entity.id
_entity.type
_entity.pdbx_description
1 polymer ?
#
loop_
_entity_poly.entity_id
_entity_poly.type
_entity_poly.pdbx_seq_one_letter_code
_entity_poly.pdbx_strand_id
1 'polypeptide(L)'
;MKQFFTIISFILISFSLQSQNISYTSITDLQYVSPTDLANCNDTSAYYGDTVMTYGIVVVPGDVSEVSSSSVQGGHRPFIFLVDTIAQGAPGPFRGIEVMGVYTNNQGQSLPLANIEYVIPGDLVKFTGILSDYNNGTQLEAINASSLQVIGSRPVPTPTQLTIGDLNDNLRVNILSTGEQWENSFVEFNNVTVTEVIPFSGNRVSFNCVDGNGNKINISDRFLAQKTPSWQTVNP
;
A
#
# COMPACT_ATOMS: atom_id res chain seq x y z
N MET A 1 41.08 42.55 -49.18
CA MET A 1 40.54 42.14 -47.86
C MET A 1 39.13 41.60 -48.06
N LYS A 2 38.96 40.27 -47.97
CA LYS A 2 37.64 39.61 -48.05
C LYS A 2 37.22 39.30 -46.63
N GLN A 3 36.14 39.94 -46.16
CA GLN A 3 35.53 39.63 -44.88
C GLN A 3 34.65 38.37 -45.02
N PHE A 4 34.97 37.35 -44.25
CA PHE A 4 34.11 36.17 -44.08
C PHE A 4 33.11 36.45 -42.97
N PHE A 5 31.83 36.50 -43.33
CA PHE A 5 30.72 36.49 -42.37
C PHE A 5 30.38 35.02 -42.02
N THR A 6 30.69 34.64 -40.77
CA THR A 6 30.27 33.34 -40.25
C THR A 6 28.87 33.49 -39.63
N ILE A 7 27.86 32.89 -40.26
CA ILE A 7 26.50 32.81 -39.72
C ILE A 7 26.46 31.62 -38.76
N ILE A 8 26.36 31.91 -37.47
CA ILE A 8 26.11 30.89 -36.44
C ILE A 8 24.59 30.65 -36.39
N SER A 9 24.15 29.51 -36.93
CA SER A 9 22.75 29.07 -36.81
C SER A 9 22.51 28.48 -35.42
N PHE A 10 21.81 29.18 -34.58
CA PHE A 10 21.30 28.64 -33.29
C PHE A 10 20.11 27.71 -33.58
N ILE A 11 20.32 26.41 -33.45
CA ILE A 11 19.24 25.42 -33.43
C ILE A 11 18.61 25.44 -32.06
N LEU A 12 17.46 26.08 -31.91
CA LEU A 12 16.59 25.99 -30.71
C LEU A 12 15.96 24.60 -30.74
N ILE A 13 16.48 23.68 -29.95
CA ILE A 13 15.82 22.41 -29.65
C ILE A 13 14.75 22.69 -28.65
N SER A 14 13.51 22.82 -29.12
CA SER A 14 12.32 22.89 -28.27
C SER A 14 12.09 21.52 -27.64
N PHE A 15 12.52 21.31 -26.39
CA PHE A 15 12.03 20.20 -25.58
C PHE A 15 10.56 20.48 -25.23
N SER A 16 9.65 19.87 -25.95
CA SER A 16 8.25 19.78 -25.49
C SER A 16 8.25 18.87 -24.27
N LEU A 17 8.18 19.47 -23.09
CA LEU A 17 7.77 18.76 -21.88
C LEU A 17 6.33 18.32 -22.09
N GLN A 18 6.14 17.09 -22.56
CA GLN A 18 4.83 16.45 -22.47
C GLN A 18 4.57 16.21 -21.01
N SER A 19 3.75 17.08 -20.41
CA SER A 19 3.09 16.76 -19.15
C SER A 19 2.22 15.53 -19.39
N GLN A 20 2.63 14.39 -18.89
CA GLN A 20 1.75 13.22 -18.88
C GLN A 20 0.53 13.61 -18.01
N ASN A 21 -0.64 13.70 -18.63
CA ASN A 21 -1.89 13.81 -17.91
C ASN A 21 -2.12 12.48 -17.20
N ILE A 22 -1.73 12.43 -15.92
CA ILE A 22 -1.99 11.26 -15.07
C ILE A 22 -3.49 11.23 -14.84
N SER A 23 -4.17 10.22 -15.38
CA SER A 23 -5.61 10.05 -15.23
C SER A 23 -5.95 9.47 -13.86
N TYR A 24 -7.15 9.80 -13.40
CA TYR A 24 -7.73 9.15 -12.23
C TYR A 24 -8.06 7.68 -12.54
N THR A 25 -7.69 6.80 -11.61
CA THR A 25 -8.09 5.39 -11.62
C THR A 25 -8.57 5.03 -10.21
N SER A 26 -9.72 4.38 -10.09
CA SER A 26 -10.23 3.98 -8.77
C SER A 26 -9.35 2.89 -8.15
N ILE A 27 -9.33 2.81 -6.81
CA ILE A 27 -8.63 1.71 -6.11
C ILE A 27 -9.21 0.37 -6.56
N THR A 28 -10.52 0.30 -6.72
CA THR A 28 -11.20 -0.91 -7.21
C THR A 28 -10.67 -1.35 -8.57
N ASP A 29 -10.46 -0.44 -9.51
CA ASP A 29 -9.90 -0.79 -10.83
C ASP A 29 -8.41 -1.17 -10.73
N LEU A 30 -7.65 -0.51 -9.85
CA LEU A 30 -6.23 -0.82 -9.63
C LEU A 30 -6.02 -2.22 -9.04
N GLN A 31 -6.93 -2.66 -8.18
CA GLN A 31 -6.85 -3.95 -7.51
C GLN A 31 -7.53 -5.09 -8.27
N TYR A 32 -8.39 -4.75 -9.25
CA TYR A 32 -9.17 -5.78 -9.92
C TYR A 32 -8.30 -6.74 -10.73
N VAL A 33 -8.45 -8.03 -10.42
CA VAL A 33 -7.90 -9.14 -11.19
C VAL A 33 -9.07 -10.00 -11.72
N SER A 34 -9.01 -10.39 -12.99
CA SER A 34 -10.10 -11.15 -13.57
C SER A 34 -10.16 -12.60 -13.04
N PRO A 35 -11.34 -13.22 -12.91
CA PRO A 35 -11.44 -14.63 -12.52
C PRO A 35 -10.65 -15.57 -13.44
N THR A 36 -10.46 -15.20 -14.71
CA THR A 36 -9.67 -15.98 -15.66
C THR A 36 -8.18 -15.92 -15.32
N ASP A 37 -7.66 -14.73 -14.94
CA ASP A 37 -6.28 -14.56 -14.54
C ASP A 37 -6.01 -15.30 -13.23
N LEU A 38 -6.89 -15.17 -12.23
CA LEU A 38 -6.79 -15.89 -10.98
C LEU A 38 -6.81 -17.43 -11.17
N ALA A 39 -7.62 -17.93 -12.10
CA ALA A 39 -7.63 -19.36 -12.44
C ALA A 39 -6.30 -19.83 -13.05
N ASN A 40 -5.52 -18.91 -13.62
CA ASN A 40 -4.18 -19.16 -14.15
C ASN A 40 -3.07 -18.81 -13.13
N CYS A 41 -3.40 -18.58 -11.87
CA CYS A 41 -2.49 -18.15 -10.80
C CYS A 41 -1.75 -16.84 -11.14
N ASN A 42 -2.42 -15.94 -11.86
CA ASN A 42 -1.97 -14.60 -12.14
C ASN A 42 -2.80 -13.60 -11.35
N ASP A 43 -2.21 -12.98 -10.34
CA ASP A 43 -2.80 -11.98 -9.44
C ASP A 43 -2.31 -10.55 -9.74
N THR A 44 -1.57 -10.37 -10.83
CA THR A 44 -0.99 -9.07 -11.20
C THR A 44 -2.05 -8.15 -11.77
N SER A 45 -2.12 -6.93 -11.23
CA SER A 45 -2.99 -5.87 -11.77
C SER A 45 -2.66 -5.50 -13.22
N ALA A 46 -3.69 -5.16 -14.00
CA ALA A 46 -3.53 -4.66 -15.36
C ALA A 46 -2.76 -3.32 -15.43
N TYR A 47 -2.66 -2.59 -14.32
CA TYR A 47 -1.97 -1.30 -14.21
C TYR A 47 -0.55 -1.42 -13.67
N TYR A 48 -0.01 -2.63 -13.53
CA TYR A 48 1.34 -2.84 -13.02
C TYR A 48 2.39 -2.03 -13.79
N GLY A 49 3.18 -1.23 -13.08
CA GLY A 49 4.20 -0.36 -13.65
C GLY A 49 3.71 1.02 -14.10
N ASP A 50 2.40 1.24 -14.13
CA ASP A 50 1.83 2.52 -14.54
C ASP A 50 1.94 3.56 -13.42
N THR A 51 2.09 4.82 -13.84
CA THR A 51 1.89 5.97 -12.96
C THR A 51 0.42 6.35 -12.94
N VAL A 52 -0.19 6.23 -11.78
CA VAL A 52 -1.63 6.45 -11.59
C VAL A 52 -1.91 7.49 -10.50
N MET A 53 -3.10 8.07 -10.53
CA MET A 53 -3.62 8.94 -9.50
C MET A 53 -4.95 8.39 -9.02
N THR A 54 -5.10 8.26 -7.70
CA THR A 54 -6.31 7.76 -7.08
C THR A 54 -6.74 8.62 -5.88
N TYR A 55 -7.95 8.36 -5.39
CA TYR A 55 -8.46 8.92 -4.14
C TYR A 55 -8.80 7.78 -3.18
N GLY A 56 -8.49 7.99 -1.89
CA GLY A 56 -8.82 7.00 -0.87
C GLY A 56 -9.04 7.61 0.50
N ILE A 57 -9.69 6.86 1.37
CA ILE A 57 -9.89 7.20 2.78
C ILE A 57 -8.86 6.41 3.59
N VAL A 58 -8.08 7.10 4.39
CA VAL A 58 -7.07 6.48 5.27
C VAL A 58 -7.77 5.67 6.35
N VAL A 59 -7.33 4.43 6.56
CA VAL A 59 -7.86 3.55 7.62
C VAL A 59 -6.83 3.19 8.69
N VAL A 60 -5.55 3.42 8.43
CA VAL A 60 -4.45 3.17 9.37
C VAL A 60 -3.64 4.45 9.52
N PRO A 61 -3.33 4.91 10.75
CA PRO A 61 -2.47 6.09 10.94
C PRO A 61 -1.07 5.86 10.37
N GLY A 62 -0.54 6.85 9.67
CA GLY A 62 0.78 6.75 9.05
C GLY A 62 1.95 6.69 10.04
N ASP A 63 1.74 7.18 11.27
CA ASP A 63 2.76 7.21 12.32
C ASP A 63 3.00 5.88 13.04
N VAL A 64 2.14 4.88 12.83
CA VAL A 64 2.28 3.54 13.43
C VAL A 64 2.75 2.47 12.43
N SER A 65 2.91 2.84 11.16
CA SER A 65 3.16 1.89 10.07
C SER A 65 4.49 2.20 9.39
N GLU A 66 5.47 1.32 9.55
CA GLU A 66 6.78 1.46 8.90
C GLU A 66 7.37 0.11 8.53
N VAL A 67 8.06 0.08 7.40
CA VAL A 67 8.93 -1.03 7.01
C VAL A 67 10.38 -0.61 7.17
N SER A 68 11.16 -1.35 7.95
CA SER A 68 12.60 -1.12 8.07
C SER A 68 13.29 -1.44 6.75
N SER A 69 14.26 -0.61 6.36
CA SER A 69 15.13 -0.92 5.23
C SER A 69 16.33 -1.74 5.69
N SER A 70 16.54 -2.92 5.10
CA SER A 70 17.77 -3.70 5.29
C SER A 70 18.96 -3.15 4.51
N SER A 71 18.70 -2.36 3.46
CA SER A 71 19.72 -1.81 2.57
C SER A 71 20.26 -0.45 3.03
N VAL A 72 19.59 0.22 3.97
CA VAL A 72 20.00 1.51 4.52
C VAL A 72 19.89 1.48 6.02
N GLN A 73 21.01 1.62 6.71
CA GLN A 73 21.05 1.63 8.18
C GLN A 73 20.20 2.79 8.73
N GLY A 74 19.16 2.46 9.51
CA GLY A 74 18.22 3.44 10.07
C GLY A 74 17.21 3.98 9.06
N GLY A 75 17.17 3.42 7.85
CA GLY A 75 16.14 3.76 6.85
C GLY A 75 14.80 3.10 7.20
N HIS A 76 13.72 3.85 6.98
CA HIS A 76 12.35 3.37 7.13
C HIS A 76 11.46 3.90 6.00
N ARG A 77 10.40 3.17 5.73
CA ARG A 77 9.34 3.56 4.78
C ARG A 77 8.02 3.55 5.54
N PRO A 78 7.34 4.67 5.70
CA PRO A 78 5.98 4.68 6.17
C PRO A 78 5.07 4.11 5.10
N PHE A 79 4.01 3.46 5.53
CA PHE A 79 2.95 2.99 4.66
C PHE A 79 1.60 3.17 5.34
N ILE A 80 0.56 3.28 4.54
CA ILE A 80 -0.82 3.36 4.99
C ILE A 80 -1.69 2.48 4.11
N PHE A 81 -2.91 2.22 4.57
CA PHE A 81 -3.94 1.59 3.76
C PHE A 81 -5.04 2.59 3.45
N LEU A 82 -5.44 2.59 2.19
CA LEU A 82 -6.55 3.41 1.70
C LEU A 82 -7.73 2.51 1.33
N VAL A 83 -8.93 2.97 1.64
CA VAL A 83 -10.18 2.40 1.13
C VAL A 83 -10.72 3.29 0.02
N ASP A 84 -11.21 2.68 -1.06
CA ASP A 84 -11.79 3.37 -2.21
C ASP A 84 -12.92 4.31 -1.80
N THR A 85 -13.02 5.43 -2.49
CA THR A 85 -14.09 6.42 -2.30
C THR A 85 -15.40 6.04 -2.99
N ILE A 86 -15.42 5.01 -3.82
CA ILE A 86 -16.62 4.44 -4.42
C ILE A 86 -17.63 4.08 -3.32
N ALA A 87 -18.89 4.36 -3.56
CA ALA A 87 -19.96 4.17 -2.58
C ALA A 87 -19.64 4.79 -1.21
N GLN A 88 -18.96 5.94 -1.19
CA GLN A 88 -18.58 6.70 0.00
C GLN A 88 -17.72 5.89 1.01
N GLY A 89 -16.91 4.99 0.51
CA GLY A 89 -16.05 4.15 1.36
C GLY A 89 -16.76 2.92 1.94
N ALA A 90 -17.93 2.54 1.40
CA ALA A 90 -18.59 1.31 1.83
C ALA A 90 -17.68 0.08 1.61
N PRO A 91 -17.67 -0.89 2.53
CA PRO A 91 -16.88 -2.09 2.38
C PRO A 91 -17.26 -2.88 1.13
N GLY A 92 -16.28 -3.59 0.55
CA GLY A 92 -16.50 -4.40 -0.65
C GLY A 92 -15.19 -4.95 -1.22
N PRO A 93 -15.30 -5.87 -2.19
CA PRO A 93 -14.14 -6.47 -2.83
C PRO A 93 -13.33 -5.44 -3.63
N PHE A 94 -12.01 -5.66 -3.69
CA PHE A 94 -11.04 -4.83 -4.43
C PHE A 94 -10.98 -3.36 -4.00
N ARG A 95 -11.34 -3.05 -2.74
CA ARG A 95 -11.47 -1.65 -2.28
C ARG A 95 -10.36 -1.18 -1.36
N GLY A 96 -9.38 -1.99 -1.09
CA GLY A 96 -8.21 -1.61 -0.30
C GLY A 96 -6.96 -1.51 -1.14
N ILE A 97 -6.02 -0.63 -0.78
CA ILE A 97 -4.69 -0.58 -1.38
C ILE A 97 -3.65 -0.13 -0.37
N GLU A 98 -2.50 -0.78 -0.38
CA GLU A 98 -1.34 -0.33 0.37
C GLU A 98 -0.66 0.81 -0.37
N VAL A 99 -0.27 1.86 0.37
CA VAL A 99 0.46 3.01 -0.16
C VAL A 99 1.76 3.14 0.59
N MET A 100 2.86 3.15 -0.14
CA MET A 100 4.21 3.18 0.40
C MET A 100 4.88 4.53 0.19
N GLY A 101 5.58 5.02 1.21
CA GLY A 101 6.52 6.12 1.10
C GLY A 101 7.75 5.76 0.27
N VAL A 102 8.40 6.78 -0.27
CA VAL A 102 9.64 6.60 -1.03
C VAL A 102 10.79 6.31 -0.07
N TYR A 103 11.68 5.44 -0.45
CA TYR A 103 12.92 5.18 0.27
C TYR A 103 13.85 6.38 0.27
N THR A 104 14.85 6.26 1.12
CA THR A 104 16.08 7.05 1.04
C THR A 104 16.70 6.96 -0.35
N ASN A 105 17.33 8.04 -0.79
CA ASN A 105 18.14 8.02 -1.98
C ASN A 105 19.37 7.08 -1.81
N ASN A 106 20.12 6.86 -2.88
CA ASN A 106 21.33 6.03 -2.88
C ASN A 106 22.45 6.49 -1.92
N GLN A 107 22.30 7.67 -1.30
CA GLN A 107 23.23 8.24 -0.31
C GLN A 107 22.72 8.04 1.14
N GLY A 108 21.63 7.33 1.33
CA GLY A 108 21.06 7.11 2.67
C GLY A 108 20.32 8.30 3.26
N GLN A 109 20.06 9.35 2.45
CA GLN A 109 19.27 10.48 2.91
C GLN A 109 17.78 10.13 2.81
N SER A 110 17.04 10.34 3.88
CA SER A 110 15.57 10.22 3.84
C SER A 110 15.02 11.23 2.84
N LEU A 111 14.40 10.74 1.79
CA LEU A 111 13.59 11.60 0.94
C LEU A 111 12.35 12.02 1.74
N PRO A 112 11.81 13.22 1.50
CA PRO A 112 10.53 13.60 2.08
C PRO A 112 9.49 12.54 1.73
N LEU A 113 8.91 11.90 2.75
CA LEU A 113 8.09 10.69 2.60
C LEU A 113 6.64 11.03 2.26
N ALA A 114 6.41 12.02 1.40
CA ALA A 114 5.09 12.41 0.92
C ALA A 114 4.07 12.71 2.06
N ASN A 115 4.56 13.02 3.28
CA ASN A 115 3.76 13.26 4.49
C ASN A 115 2.85 12.09 4.91
N ILE A 116 3.20 10.86 4.49
CA ILE A 116 2.43 9.65 4.84
C ILE A 116 2.34 9.46 6.35
N GLU A 117 3.39 9.80 7.09
CA GLU A 117 3.44 9.68 8.55
C GLU A 117 2.50 10.64 9.30
N TYR A 118 1.95 11.66 8.64
CA TYR A 118 1.09 12.65 9.29
C TYR A 118 -0.40 12.43 9.07
N VAL A 119 -0.79 11.48 8.20
CA VAL A 119 -2.20 11.21 7.95
C VAL A 119 -2.81 10.36 9.03
N ILE A 120 -4.11 10.58 9.27
CA ILE A 120 -4.88 9.89 10.30
C ILE A 120 -6.10 9.20 9.67
N PRO A 121 -6.68 8.19 10.32
CA PRO A 121 -7.90 7.54 9.85
C PRO A 121 -9.02 8.56 9.62
N GLY A 122 -9.67 8.47 8.47
CA GLY A 122 -10.70 9.40 8.03
C GLY A 122 -10.20 10.52 7.13
N ASP A 123 -8.88 10.72 6.97
CA ASP A 123 -8.37 11.65 5.96
C ASP A 123 -8.76 11.15 4.57
N LEU A 124 -9.33 12.04 3.77
CA LEU A 124 -9.53 11.83 2.35
C LEU A 124 -8.30 12.35 1.63
N VAL A 125 -7.60 11.44 0.97
CA VAL A 125 -6.36 11.76 0.28
C VAL A 125 -6.47 11.56 -1.22
N LYS A 126 -5.74 12.41 -1.95
CA LYS A 126 -5.35 12.19 -3.33
C LYS A 126 -3.94 11.62 -3.32
N PHE A 127 -3.71 10.53 -4.01
CA PHE A 127 -2.39 9.92 -4.12
C PHE A 127 -1.99 9.72 -5.58
N THR A 128 -0.74 10.06 -5.90
CA THR A 128 -0.13 9.80 -7.20
C THR A 128 1.12 8.96 -6.99
N GLY A 129 1.17 7.79 -7.62
CA GLY A 129 2.23 6.83 -7.44
C GLY A 129 2.40 5.87 -8.61
N ILE A 130 3.39 5.00 -8.50
CA ILE A 130 3.61 3.90 -9.42
C ILE A 130 2.99 2.66 -8.82
N LEU A 131 2.15 1.96 -9.57
CA LEU A 131 1.62 0.68 -9.14
C LEU A 131 2.71 -0.38 -9.24
N SER A 132 3.02 -1.02 -8.16
CA SER A 132 4.03 -2.07 -8.06
C SER A 132 3.47 -3.30 -7.35
N ASP A 133 4.21 -4.39 -7.41
CA ASP A 133 3.94 -5.62 -6.69
C ASP A 133 5.13 -5.93 -5.77
N TYR A 134 4.85 -6.29 -4.53
CA TYR A 134 5.85 -6.75 -3.60
C TYR A 134 5.38 -8.01 -2.87
N ASN A 135 6.04 -9.13 -3.14
CA ASN A 135 5.67 -10.45 -2.60
C ASN A 135 4.22 -10.86 -2.91
N ASN A 136 3.77 -10.63 -4.13
CA ASN A 136 2.40 -10.84 -4.60
C ASN A 136 1.40 -9.94 -3.88
N GLY A 137 1.80 -8.75 -3.47
CA GLY A 137 0.94 -7.74 -2.87
C GLY A 137 0.96 -6.45 -3.68
N THR A 138 -0.18 -6.05 -4.21
CA THR A 138 -0.34 -4.82 -5.00
C THR A 138 -0.21 -3.60 -4.12
N GLN A 139 0.71 -2.69 -4.47
CA GLN A 139 0.96 -1.46 -3.71
C GLN A 139 1.16 -0.25 -4.63
N LEU A 140 0.90 0.95 -4.11
CA LEU A 140 1.25 2.21 -4.75
C LEU A 140 2.49 2.81 -4.09
N GLU A 141 3.54 3.03 -4.87
CA GLU A 141 4.76 3.67 -4.39
C GLU A 141 4.76 5.17 -4.70
N ALA A 142 5.01 6.00 -3.70
CA ALA A 142 5.14 7.43 -3.87
C ALA A 142 6.32 7.78 -4.79
N ILE A 143 6.12 8.72 -5.71
CA ILE A 143 7.14 9.18 -6.66
C ILE A 143 8.00 10.30 -6.02
N ASN A 144 7.38 11.13 -5.19
CA ASN A 144 8.02 12.30 -4.59
C ASN A 144 7.21 12.81 -3.37
N ALA A 145 7.68 13.87 -2.74
CA ALA A 145 7.05 14.48 -1.58
C ALA A 145 5.61 14.98 -1.81
N SER A 146 5.22 15.22 -3.05
CA SER A 146 3.88 15.70 -3.40
C SER A 146 2.92 14.57 -3.79
N SER A 147 3.36 13.32 -3.71
CA SER A 147 2.54 12.15 -4.10
C SER A 147 1.25 12.06 -3.30
N LEU A 148 1.28 12.40 -2.01
CA LEU A 148 0.11 12.40 -1.14
C LEU A 148 -0.34 13.84 -0.84
N GLN A 149 -1.64 14.07 -0.95
CA GLN A 149 -2.28 15.33 -0.59
C GLN A 149 -3.56 15.05 0.19
N VAL A 150 -3.67 15.55 1.41
CA VAL A 150 -4.94 15.55 2.15
C VAL A 150 -5.86 16.60 1.55
N ILE A 151 -7.03 16.17 1.08
CA ILE A 151 -7.99 17.03 0.37
C ILE A 151 -9.32 17.20 1.11
N GLY A 152 -9.46 16.54 2.27
CA GLY A 152 -10.65 16.62 3.10
C GLY A 152 -10.67 15.49 4.13
N SER A 153 -11.86 15.22 4.66
CA SER A 153 -12.09 14.12 5.59
C SER A 153 -13.41 13.41 5.29
N ARG A 154 -13.50 12.15 5.73
CA ARG A 154 -14.68 11.29 5.64
C ARG A 154 -14.80 10.46 6.92
N PRO A 155 -15.97 9.93 7.27
CA PRO A 155 -16.05 8.87 8.27
C PRO A 155 -15.11 7.71 7.93
N VAL A 156 -14.45 7.16 8.94
CA VAL A 156 -13.65 5.95 8.76
C VAL A 156 -14.58 4.83 8.30
N PRO A 157 -14.25 4.13 7.20
CA PRO A 157 -15.04 3.00 6.73
C PRO A 157 -15.15 1.91 7.81
N THR A 158 -16.27 1.20 7.84
CA THR A 158 -16.39 -0.01 8.64
C THR A 158 -15.62 -1.16 8.00
N PRO A 159 -14.95 -2.03 8.77
CA PRO A 159 -14.29 -3.20 8.20
C PRO A 159 -15.31 -4.17 7.58
N THR A 160 -14.89 -4.88 6.53
CA THR A 160 -15.68 -5.97 5.98
C THR A 160 -15.60 -7.19 6.89
N GLN A 161 -16.75 -7.72 7.30
CA GLN A 161 -16.80 -8.97 8.06
C GLN A 161 -16.50 -10.15 7.14
N LEU A 162 -15.45 -10.89 7.44
CA LEU A 162 -15.02 -12.08 6.72
C LEU A 162 -14.86 -13.27 7.67
N THR A 163 -14.82 -14.46 7.09
CA THR A 163 -14.30 -15.66 7.73
C THR A 163 -12.85 -15.91 7.29
N ILE A 164 -12.08 -16.65 8.06
CA ILE A 164 -10.73 -17.03 7.61
C ILE A 164 -10.81 -17.86 6.32
N GLY A 165 -11.87 -18.67 6.17
CA GLY A 165 -12.09 -19.51 5.00
C GLY A 165 -12.34 -18.74 3.69
N ASP A 166 -12.65 -17.44 3.76
CA ASP A 166 -12.71 -16.58 2.57
C ASP A 166 -11.32 -16.27 2.00
N LEU A 167 -10.28 -16.35 2.84
CA LEU A 167 -8.89 -16.03 2.48
C LEU A 167 -7.99 -17.27 2.40
N ASN A 168 -8.07 -18.16 3.37
CA ASN A 168 -7.15 -19.26 3.58
C ASN A 168 -7.88 -20.57 3.92
N ASP A 169 -7.25 -21.67 3.58
CA ASP A 169 -7.70 -23.01 3.98
C ASP A 169 -7.18 -23.43 5.38
N ASN A 170 -7.45 -24.68 5.75
CA ASN A 170 -7.01 -25.28 7.02
C ASN A 170 -5.51 -25.56 7.09
N LEU A 171 -4.79 -25.48 5.97
CA LEU A 171 -3.32 -25.58 5.89
C LEU A 171 -2.66 -24.19 5.87
N ARG A 172 -3.45 -23.13 5.91
CA ARG A 172 -3.03 -21.72 5.78
C ARG A 172 -2.51 -21.39 4.38
N VAL A 173 -3.06 -22.05 3.38
CA VAL A 173 -2.81 -21.70 1.98
C VAL A 173 -3.83 -20.70 1.51
N ASN A 174 -3.37 -19.64 0.83
CA ASN A 174 -4.25 -18.61 0.27
C ASN A 174 -5.16 -19.20 -0.81
N ILE A 175 -6.43 -18.82 -0.76
CA ILE A 175 -7.43 -19.19 -1.75
C ILE A 175 -7.60 -18.01 -2.71
N LEU A 176 -6.81 -17.97 -3.80
CA LEU A 176 -6.81 -16.84 -4.74
C LEU A 176 -8.20 -16.50 -5.27
N SER A 177 -9.01 -17.50 -5.59
CA SER A 177 -10.34 -17.28 -6.17
C SER A 177 -11.33 -16.50 -5.29
N THR A 178 -11.13 -16.51 -3.98
CA THR A 178 -11.98 -15.81 -3.01
C THR A 178 -11.20 -14.80 -2.15
N GLY A 179 -9.92 -14.99 -1.99
CA GLY A 179 -9.06 -14.17 -1.12
C GLY A 179 -8.52 -12.93 -1.81
N GLU A 180 -8.15 -13.02 -3.09
CA GLU A 180 -7.51 -11.93 -3.83
C GLU A 180 -8.32 -10.63 -3.77
N GLN A 181 -9.62 -10.71 -3.92
CA GLN A 181 -10.51 -9.55 -3.84
C GLN A 181 -10.46 -8.79 -2.50
N TRP A 182 -9.86 -9.37 -1.48
CA TRP A 182 -9.72 -8.79 -0.14
C TRP A 182 -8.28 -8.36 0.18
N GLU A 183 -7.39 -8.45 -0.79
CA GLU A 183 -6.03 -7.97 -0.63
C GLU A 183 -6.05 -6.48 -0.21
N ASN A 184 -5.19 -6.14 0.75
CA ASN A 184 -5.07 -4.78 1.31
C ASN A 184 -6.39 -4.18 1.84
N SER A 185 -7.46 -4.98 1.97
CA SER A 185 -8.76 -4.51 2.44
C SER A 185 -8.81 -4.38 3.96
N PHE A 186 -9.64 -3.44 4.43
CA PHE A 186 -9.96 -3.30 5.85
C PHE A 186 -11.00 -4.32 6.24
N VAL A 187 -10.56 -5.38 6.95
CA VAL A 187 -11.39 -6.55 7.27
C VAL A 187 -11.41 -6.82 8.78
N GLU A 188 -12.44 -7.54 9.22
CA GLU A 188 -12.60 -8.00 10.59
C GLU A 188 -12.98 -9.48 10.62
N PHE A 189 -12.33 -10.23 11.50
CA PHE A 189 -12.66 -11.62 11.77
C PHE A 189 -13.25 -11.74 13.16
N ASN A 190 -14.38 -12.40 13.29
CA ASN A 190 -15.03 -12.68 14.56
C ASN A 190 -14.79 -14.13 14.99
N ASN A 191 -14.77 -14.35 16.32
CA ASN A 191 -14.70 -15.68 16.93
C ASN A 191 -13.46 -16.49 16.49
N VAL A 192 -12.32 -15.85 16.36
CA VAL A 192 -11.04 -16.51 16.08
C VAL A 192 -10.31 -16.84 17.38
N THR A 193 -9.59 -17.95 17.39
CA THR A 193 -8.76 -18.40 18.53
C THR A 193 -7.29 -18.28 18.16
N VAL A 194 -6.50 -17.59 18.99
CA VAL A 194 -5.03 -17.58 18.87
C VAL A 194 -4.51 -18.97 19.30
N THR A 195 -3.82 -19.64 18.39
CA THR A 195 -3.25 -20.98 18.65
C THR A 195 -1.76 -20.94 18.88
N GLU A 196 -1.09 -19.89 18.45
CA GLU A 196 0.36 -19.76 18.58
C GLU A 196 0.77 -18.28 18.53
N VAL A 197 1.74 -17.90 19.36
CA VAL A 197 2.45 -16.62 19.29
C VAL A 197 3.85 -16.87 18.79
N ILE A 198 4.23 -16.26 17.66
CA ILE A 198 5.52 -16.47 17.00
C ILE A 198 6.37 -15.20 17.19
N PRO A 199 7.42 -15.25 18.03
CA PRO A 199 8.33 -14.12 18.19
C PRO A 199 9.28 -14.00 17.01
N PHE A 200 9.58 -12.76 16.62
CA PHE A 200 10.59 -12.40 15.64
C PHE A 200 11.69 -11.54 16.26
N SER A 201 12.77 -11.35 15.51
CA SER A 201 13.81 -10.38 15.86
C SER A 201 13.24 -8.96 15.97
N GLY A 202 13.82 -8.15 16.85
CA GLY A 202 13.34 -6.77 17.08
C GLY A 202 12.07 -6.68 17.93
N ASN A 203 11.80 -7.70 18.74
CA ASN A 203 10.62 -7.80 19.63
C ASN A 203 9.27 -7.79 18.89
N ARG A 204 9.26 -8.17 17.65
CA ARG A 204 8.05 -8.34 16.86
C ARG A 204 7.41 -9.69 17.14
N VAL A 205 6.11 -9.75 16.99
CA VAL A 205 5.35 -11.00 17.10
C VAL A 205 4.37 -11.14 15.94
N SER A 206 4.00 -12.39 15.63
CA SER A 206 2.80 -12.67 14.86
C SER A 206 1.96 -13.73 15.57
N PHE A 207 0.72 -13.84 15.17
CA PHE A 207 -0.25 -14.74 15.79
C PHE A 207 -0.81 -15.68 14.74
N ASN A 208 -0.71 -16.99 14.98
CA ASN A 208 -1.48 -17.95 14.22
C ASN A 208 -2.87 -18.05 14.87
N CYS A 209 -3.89 -17.82 14.05
CA CYS A 209 -5.29 -17.87 14.49
C CYS A 209 -6.05 -18.95 13.69
N VAL A 210 -7.09 -19.48 14.32
CA VAL A 210 -7.99 -20.48 13.73
C VAL A 210 -9.44 -20.06 13.94
N ASP A 211 -10.29 -20.25 12.95
CA ASP A 211 -11.74 -20.12 13.08
C ASP A 211 -12.42 -21.42 13.55
N GLY A 212 -13.73 -21.37 13.75
CA GLY A 212 -14.52 -22.53 14.17
C GLY A 212 -14.58 -23.68 13.15
N ASN A 213 -14.18 -23.46 11.90
CA ASN A 213 -14.11 -24.44 10.82
C ASN A 213 -12.71 -25.05 10.66
N GLY A 214 -11.74 -24.57 11.41
CA GLY A 214 -10.34 -25.01 11.37
C GLY A 214 -9.49 -24.32 10.32
N ASN A 215 -9.98 -23.32 9.63
CA ASN A 215 -9.19 -22.50 8.70
C ASN A 215 -8.22 -21.63 9.49
N LYS A 216 -7.03 -21.38 8.94
CA LYS A 216 -5.92 -20.74 9.65
C LYS A 216 -5.43 -19.48 8.96
N ILE A 217 -5.08 -18.47 9.75
CA ILE A 217 -4.46 -17.23 9.29
C ILE A 217 -3.32 -16.84 10.21
N ASN A 218 -2.33 -16.14 9.66
CA ASN A 218 -1.30 -15.48 10.45
C ASN A 218 -1.58 -13.98 10.50
N ILE A 219 -1.60 -13.40 11.68
CA ILE A 219 -1.80 -11.97 11.93
C ILE A 219 -0.47 -11.38 12.40
N SER A 220 0.03 -10.38 11.68
CA SER A 220 1.26 -9.67 12.02
C SER A 220 1.00 -8.46 12.91
N ASP A 221 1.95 -8.15 13.79
CA ASP A 221 2.00 -6.94 14.60
C ASP A 221 2.56 -5.72 13.83
N ARG A 222 2.55 -5.76 12.52
CA ARG A 222 3.23 -4.79 11.63
C ARG A 222 2.97 -3.32 11.94
N PHE A 223 1.82 -3.02 12.50
CA PHE A 223 1.42 -1.64 12.82
C PHE A 223 1.97 -1.09 14.14
N LEU A 224 2.36 -1.94 15.06
CA LEU A 224 2.71 -1.52 16.42
C LEU A 224 4.21 -1.63 16.73
N ALA A 225 4.88 -2.64 16.19
CA ALA A 225 6.19 -3.06 16.62
C ALA A 225 7.31 -2.03 16.41
N GLN A 226 7.16 -1.12 15.49
CA GLN A 226 8.27 -0.29 15.03
C GLN A 226 8.32 1.08 15.72
N LYS A 227 7.21 1.58 16.24
CA LYS A 227 7.12 2.93 16.80
C LYS A 227 6.78 3.03 18.28
N THR A 228 6.44 1.94 18.92
CA THR A 228 6.14 1.94 20.36
C THR A 228 7.06 1.00 21.13
N PRO A 229 8.29 1.42 21.43
CA PRO A 229 9.19 0.63 22.28
C PRO A 229 8.56 0.25 23.64
N SER A 230 7.56 1.01 24.09
CA SER A 230 6.88 0.76 25.38
C SER A 230 5.94 -0.43 25.35
N TRP A 231 5.34 -0.83 24.22
CA TRP A 231 4.49 -2.03 24.20
C TRP A 231 5.33 -3.32 24.29
N GLN A 232 6.61 -3.25 23.91
CA GLN A 232 7.56 -4.35 24.08
C GLN A 232 7.81 -4.69 25.55
N THR A 233 7.53 -3.78 26.45
CA THR A 233 7.67 -3.97 27.90
C THR A 233 6.35 -4.33 28.58
N VAL A 234 5.24 -4.22 27.89
CA VAL A 234 3.95 -4.69 28.37
C VAL A 234 3.86 -6.17 28.02
N ASN A 235 4.32 -7.01 28.94
CA ASN A 235 4.04 -8.44 28.86
C ASN A 235 2.52 -8.62 28.79
N PRO A 236 2.02 -9.41 27.86
CA PRO A 236 0.63 -9.80 27.83
C PRO A 236 0.25 -10.61 29.08
#